data_2e0c0aecd3625c01a0a964db4f0572f6
#
_entry.id   2e0c0aecd3625c01a0a964db4f0572f6
#
_cell.length_a   1.000
_cell.length_b   1.000
_cell.length_c   1.000
_cell.angle_alpha   90.00
_cell.angle_beta   90.00
_cell.angle_gamma   90.00
#
_symmetry.space_group_name_H-M   'P 1'
#
loop_
_entity.id
_entity.type
_entity.pdbx_description
1 polymer ?
#
loop_
_entity_poly.entity_id
_entity_poly.type
_entity_poly.pdbx_seq_one_letter_code
_entity_poly.pdbx_strand_id
1 'polypeptide(L)'
;MEKVYTVKEVREQVKAWRREGLTVGLVPTMGYLHEGHASLIKKAVEQNDKVVVSVFLNPTQFGPTEDLEAYPRDFEADCKLCESIGAAMVFHPEPSEMYAPDFCTWVDMDVLSKTLCGKSRPIHFRGVCTVVSKLFNIVTPDRAYFGQKDAQQLAIIRRMVRDLNMDIEIVGCPIVREEDGLAKSSRNTYLNEEERKAALILSKAVFLGKKMVEDGETSAAAVKEARIKKIESEPMAKIDYVEAVDGLSMQPVEEIKAPVLVAMAVYIGKTRLIDNFIVE
;
A
#
# COMPACT_ATOMS: atom_id res chain seq x y z
N MET A 1 -19.27 0.10 -16.20
CA MET A 1 -18.45 0.84 -15.22
C MET A 1 -18.30 2.29 -15.66
N GLU A 2 -18.49 3.25 -14.76
CA GLU A 2 -18.32 4.67 -15.06
C GLU A 2 -16.85 5.09 -14.95
N LYS A 3 -16.39 5.95 -15.88
CA LYS A 3 -15.08 6.61 -15.80
C LYS A 3 -15.33 8.09 -15.50
N VAL A 4 -14.85 8.59 -14.38
CA VAL A 4 -15.07 9.97 -13.92
C VAL A 4 -13.74 10.64 -13.59
N TYR A 5 -13.68 11.94 -13.80
CA TYR A 5 -12.43 12.70 -13.74
C TYR A 5 -12.47 13.85 -12.74
N THR A 6 -13.66 14.23 -12.29
CA THR A 6 -13.84 15.36 -11.37
C THR A 6 -14.43 14.93 -10.03
N VAL A 7 -14.06 15.65 -8.98
CA VAL A 7 -14.63 15.49 -7.63
C VAL A 7 -16.15 15.65 -7.63
N LYS A 8 -16.66 16.55 -8.50
CA LYS A 8 -18.08 16.81 -8.65
C LYS A 8 -18.83 15.56 -9.13
N GLU A 9 -18.36 14.92 -10.21
CA GLU A 9 -18.97 13.70 -10.76
C GLU A 9 -19.02 12.58 -9.73
N VAL A 10 -17.90 12.32 -9.02
CA VAL A 10 -17.88 11.31 -7.94
C VAL A 10 -18.94 11.59 -6.89
N ARG A 11 -18.98 12.84 -6.40
CA ARG A 11 -19.92 13.23 -5.34
C ARG A 11 -21.39 13.13 -5.77
N GLU A 12 -21.70 13.50 -7.00
CA GLU A 12 -23.06 13.40 -7.55
C GLU A 12 -23.52 11.95 -7.60
N GLN A 13 -22.68 11.07 -8.12
CA GLN A 13 -22.98 9.64 -8.23
C GLN A 13 -23.05 8.94 -6.87
N VAL A 14 -22.10 9.19 -5.97
CA VAL A 14 -22.12 8.61 -4.62
C VAL A 14 -23.36 9.06 -3.84
N LYS A 15 -23.76 10.34 -3.97
CA LYS A 15 -25.03 10.82 -3.36
C LYS A 15 -26.25 10.13 -3.94
N ALA A 16 -26.26 9.78 -5.23
CA ALA A 16 -27.35 9.00 -5.83
C ALA A 16 -27.43 7.59 -5.20
N TRP A 17 -26.30 6.88 -5.12
CA TRP A 17 -26.23 5.56 -4.47
C TRP A 17 -26.67 5.60 -3.01
N ARG A 18 -26.26 6.63 -2.26
CA ARG A 18 -26.65 6.82 -0.85
C ARG A 18 -28.16 7.02 -0.68
N ARG A 19 -28.85 7.72 -1.63
CA ARG A 19 -30.29 7.87 -1.61
C ARG A 19 -31.04 6.55 -1.85
N GLU A 20 -30.40 5.62 -2.54
CA GLU A 20 -30.90 4.25 -2.77
C GLU A 20 -30.58 3.31 -1.60
N GLY A 21 -29.88 3.78 -0.56
CA GLY A 21 -29.47 2.98 0.60
C GLY A 21 -28.28 2.05 0.34
N LEU A 22 -27.53 2.28 -0.75
CA LEU A 22 -26.42 1.41 -1.14
C LEU A 22 -25.14 1.73 -0.37
N THR A 23 -24.40 0.68 -0.03
CA THR A 23 -23.05 0.76 0.56
C THR A 23 -21.99 1.02 -0.50
N VAL A 24 -20.94 1.78 -0.13
CA VAL A 24 -19.86 2.18 -1.03
C VAL A 24 -18.51 1.76 -0.49
N GLY A 25 -17.79 0.94 -1.27
CA GLY A 25 -16.39 0.60 -1.04
C GLY A 25 -15.44 1.49 -1.83
N LEU A 26 -14.26 1.75 -1.29
CA LEU A 26 -13.19 2.50 -1.96
C LEU A 26 -11.91 1.69 -2.02
N VAL A 27 -11.28 1.64 -3.19
CA VAL A 27 -9.94 1.07 -3.40
C VAL A 27 -9.00 2.15 -3.93
N PRO A 28 -8.19 2.79 -3.07
CA PRO A 28 -7.20 3.77 -3.50
C PRO A 28 -6.02 3.09 -4.20
N THR A 29 -5.69 3.53 -5.42
CA THR A 29 -4.53 3.06 -6.17
C THR A 29 -3.81 4.20 -6.88
N MET A 30 -2.58 3.93 -7.32
CA MET A 30 -1.83 4.84 -8.19
C MET A 30 -1.93 4.48 -9.68
N GLY A 31 -2.71 3.46 -10.01
CA GLY A 31 -2.77 2.91 -11.37
C GLY A 31 -1.73 1.82 -11.62
N TYR A 32 -1.64 1.37 -12.89
CA TYR A 32 -0.87 0.22 -13.33
C TYR A 32 -1.21 -1.03 -12.52
N LEU A 33 -2.48 -1.38 -12.57
CA LEU A 33 -3.07 -2.40 -11.69
C LEU A 33 -2.57 -3.80 -12.04
N HIS A 34 -2.39 -4.61 -11.02
CA HIS A 34 -1.99 -6.01 -11.12
C HIS A 34 -2.84 -6.88 -10.19
N GLU A 35 -2.59 -8.18 -10.12
CA GLU A 35 -3.39 -9.15 -9.35
C GLU A 35 -3.50 -8.78 -7.86
N GLY A 36 -2.49 -8.10 -7.29
CA GLY A 36 -2.57 -7.55 -5.94
C GLY A 36 -3.69 -6.53 -5.80
N HIS A 37 -3.80 -5.58 -6.74
CA HIS A 37 -4.92 -4.62 -6.77
C HIS A 37 -6.25 -5.30 -7.09
N ALA A 38 -6.24 -6.28 -8.01
CA ALA A 38 -7.42 -7.07 -8.33
C ALA A 38 -8.02 -7.76 -7.10
N SER A 39 -7.18 -8.28 -6.20
CA SER A 39 -7.64 -8.90 -4.94
C SER A 39 -8.34 -7.89 -4.00
N LEU A 40 -7.86 -6.63 -3.94
CA LEU A 40 -8.51 -5.57 -3.18
C LEU A 40 -9.88 -5.23 -3.76
N ILE A 41 -9.96 -5.04 -5.09
CA ILE A 41 -11.19 -4.70 -5.80
C ILE A 41 -12.23 -5.84 -5.65
N LYS A 42 -11.79 -7.09 -5.81
CA LYS A 42 -12.64 -8.26 -5.60
C LYS A 42 -13.21 -8.29 -4.19
N LYS A 43 -12.37 -8.08 -3.17
CA LYS A 43 -12.81 -8.04 -1.78
C LYS A 43 -13.79 -6.89 -1.53
N ALA A 44 -13.56 -5.74 -2.16
CA ALA A 44 -14.47 -4.59 -2.06
C ALA A 44 -15.84 -4.89 -2.70
N VAL A 45 -15.87 -5.51 -3.88
CA VAL A 45 -17.11 -5.91 -4.58
C VAL A 45 -17.90 -6.98 -3.80
N GLU A 46 -17.21 -7.89 -3.12
CA GLU A 46 -17.86 -8.89 -2.25
C GLU A 46 -18.57 -8.27 -1.03
N GLN A 47 -18.14 -7.10 -0.57
CA GLN A 47 -18.57 -6.50 0.71
C GLN A 47 -19.37 -5.22 0.57
N ASN A 48 -19.55 -4.68 -0.64
CA ASN A 48 -20.29 -3.43 -0.86
C ASN A 48 -21.13 -3.52 -2.14
N ASP A 49 -22.22 -2.75 -2.18
CA ASP A 49 -23.11 -2.67 -3.35
C ASP A 49 -22.47 -1.92 -4.53
N LYS A 50 -21.63 -0.93 -4.22
CA LYS A 50 -20.90 -0.11 -5.21
C LYS A 50 -19.44 0.03 -4.80
N VAL A 51 -18.54 -0.05 -5.78
CA VAL A 51 -17.10 0.12 -5.54
C VAL A 51 -16.55 1.20 -6.44
N VAL A 52 -15.86 2.16 -5.82
CA VAL A 52 -15.06 3.19 -6.48
C VAL A 52 -13.60 2.78 -6.40
N VAL A 53 -12.93 2.70 -7.53
CA VAL A 53 -11.47 2.53 -7.61
C VAL A 53 -10.86 3.88 -7.98
N SER A 54 -9.99 4.45 -7.15
CA SER A 54 -9.23 5.61 -7.58
C SER A 54 -7.96 5.18 -8.30
N VAL A 55 -7.71 5.75 -9.46
CA VAL A 55 -6.49 5.59 -10.26
C VAL A 55 -5.82 6.96 -10.33
N PHE A 56 -5.00 7.28 -9.33
CA PHE A 56 -4.37 8.59 -9.20
C PHE A 56 -2.92 8.49 -8.72
N LEU A 57 -1.99 8.78 -9.61
CA LEU A 57 -0.58 8.89 -9.28
C LEU A 57 -0.33 10.19 -8.51
N ASN A 58 -0.36 10.08 -7.18
CA ASN A 58 -0.27 11.23 -6.28
C ASN A 58 1.14 11.82 -6.24
N PRO A 59 1.40 13.02 -6.79
CA PRO A 59 2.74 13.58 -6.84
C PRO A 59 3.29 13.93 -5.45
N THR A 60 2.43 14.23 -4.48
CA THR A 60 2.85 14.75 -3.17
C THR A 60 3.48 13.71 -2.25
N GLN A 61 3.39 12.41 -2.60
CA GLN A 61 3.99 11.33 -1.83
C GLN A 61 5.35 10.86 -2.37
N PHE A 62 5.85 11.49 -3.43
CA PHE A 62 7.15 11.21 -4.03
C PHE A 62 8.17 12.29 -3.69
N GLY A 63 9.34 11.87 -3.24
CA GLY A 63 10.49 12.76 -3.08
C GLY A 63 11.10 13.17 -4.42
N PRO A 64 11.95 14.21 -4.44
CA PRO A 64 12.54 14.73 -5.67
C PRO A 64 13.37 13.73 -6.48
N THR A 65 13.84 12.67 -5.84
CA THR A 65 14.70 11.63 -6.45
C THR A 65 13.98 10.29 -6.60
N GLU A 66 12.67 10.25 -6.36
CA GLU A 66 11.87 9.04 -6.48
C GLU A 66 11.29 8.88 -7.90
N ASP A 67 10.67 7.74 -8.15
CA ASP A 67 10.28 7.23 -9.47
C ASP A 67 8.95 7.80 -10.01
N LEU A 68 8.54 9.01 -9.64
CA LEU A 68 7.26 9.61 -10.06
C LEU A 68 7.09 9.65 -11.59
N GLU A 69 8.11 10.11 -12.32
CA GLU A 69 8.05 10.22 -13.77
C GLU A 69 8.12 8.84 -14.45
N ALA A 70 8.95 7.95 -13.91
CA ALA A 70 9.15 6.61 -14.43
C ALA A 70 8.04 5.63 -14.02
N TYR A 71 7.14 6.02 -13.09
CA TYR A 71 6.09 5.14 -12.63
C TYR A 71 5.18 4.72 -13.80
N PRO A 72 4.95 3.42 -14.00
CA PRO A 72 4.21 2.92 -15.16
C PRO A 72 2.75 3.36 -15.12
N ARG A 73 2.16 3.58 -16.32
CA ARG A 73 0.77 3.99 -16.49
C ARG A 73 0.16 3.25 -17.66
N ASP A 74 -1.01 2.66 -17.46
CA ASP A 74 -1.86 2.09 -18.51
C ASP A 74 -3.33 2.18 -18.08
N PHE A 75 -3.92 3.35 -18.22
CA PHE A 75 -5.28 3.61 -17.75
C PHE A 75 -6.33 2.75 -18.43
N GLU A 76 -6.15 2.40 -19.70
CA GLU A 76 -7.12 1.55 -20.41
C GLU A 76 -7.06 0.08 -19.90
N ALA A 77 -5.87 -0.43 -19.60
CA ALA A 77 -5.74 -1.74 -18.96
C ALA A 77 -6.32 -1.73 -17.55
N ASP A 78 -6.08 -0.66 -16.78
CA ASP A 78 -6.64 -0.48 -15.44
C ASP A 78 -8.18 -0.48 -15.47
N CYS A 79 -8.78 0.24 -16.41
CA CYS A 79 -10.23 0.26 -16.60
C CYS A 79 -10.80 -1.13 -16.95
N LYS A 80 -10.15 -1.85 -17.88
CA LYS A 80 -10.57 -3.21 -18.24
C LYS A 80 -10.52 -4.17 -17.06
N LEU A 81 -9.46 -4.09 -16.25
CA LEU A 81 -9.34 -4.91 -15.04
C LEU A 81 -10.45 -4.57 -14.03
N CYS A 82 -10.66 -3.28 -13.74
CA CYS A 82 -11.72 -2.84 -12.82
C CYS A 82 -13.10 -3.30 -13.27
N GLU A 83 -13.42 -3.16 -14.55
CA GLU A 83 -14.70 -3.56 -15.12
C GLU A 83 -14.91 -5.09 -15.05
N SER A 84 -13.86 -5.87 -15.36
CA SER A 84 -13.92 -7.35 -15.32
C SER A 84 -14.21 -7.91 -13.92
N ILE A 85 -13.85 -7.16 -12.87
CA ILE A 85 -14.06 -7.56 -11.46
C ILE A 85 -15.41 -7.04 -10.94
N GLY A 86 -16.02 -6.04 -11.59
CA GLY A 86 -17.30 -5.50 -11.20
C GLY A 86 -17.25 -4.18 -10.43
N ALA A 87 -16.15 -3.42 -10.53
CA ALA A 87 -16.12 -2.05 -10.01
C ALA A 87 -17.22 -1.19 -10.67
N ALA A 88 -17.88 -0.35 -9.89
CA ALA A 88 -18.94 0.51 -10.39
C ALA A 88 -18.39 1.79 -11.04
N MET A 89 -17.27 2.29 -10.52
CA MET A 89 -16.67 3.55 -10.96
C MET A 89 -15.14 3.50 -10.87
N VAL A 90 -14.46 4.10 -11.85
CA VAL A 90 -13.05 4.48 -11.78
C VAL A 90 -12.96 6.00 -11.72
N PHE A 91 -12.31 6.51 -10.68
CA PHE A 91 -11.99 7.93 -10.50
C PHE A 91 -10.53 8.19 -10.89
N HIS A 92 -10.33 8.96 -11.96
CA HIS A 92 -9.02 9.27 -12.51
C HIS A 92 -8.82 10.78 -12.68
N PRO A 93 -8.62 11.50 -11.56
CA PRO A 93 -8.47 12.96 -11.62
C PRO A 93 -7.10 13.39 -12.12
N GLU A 94 -7.05 14.57 -12.74
CA GLU A 94 -5.80 15.28 -12.95
C GLU A 94 -5.25 15.84 -11.62
N PRO A 95 -3.92 16.05 -11.48
CA PRO A 95 -3.34 16.61 -10.26
C PRO A 95 -3.95 17.97 -9.84
N SER A 96 -4.34 18.81 -10.80
CA SER A 96 -5.01 20.11 -10.55
C SER A 96 -6.40 19.98 -9.94
N GLU A 97 -7.12 18.88 -10.20
CA GLU A 97 -8.41 18.56 -9.56
C GLU A 97 -8.22 18.20 -8.09
N MET A 98 -7.12 17.51 -7.78
CA MET A 98 -6.82 17.11 -6.41
C MET A 98 -6.12 18.20 -5.61
N TYR A 99 -5.30 19.03 -6.24
CA TYR A 99 -4.50 20.06 -5.57
C TYR A 99 -4.61 21.37 -6.36
N ALA A 100 -5.41 22.30 -5.86
CA ALA A 100 -5.51 23.65 -6.41
C ALA A 100 -4.15 24.38 -6.32
N PRO A 101 -3.87 25.38 -7.16
CA PRO A 101 -2.60 26.11 -7.15
C PRO A 101 -2.24 26.75 -5.79
N ASP A 102 -3.23 27.09 -4.98
CA ASP A 102 -3.11 27.68 -3.65
C ASP A 102 -3.26 26.65 -2.52
N PHE A 103 -3.18 25.35 -2.82
CA PHE A 103 -3.30 24.28 -1.84
C PHE A 103 -2.25 24.39 -0.73
N CYS A 104 -2.70 24.46 0.53
CA CYS A 104 -1.82 24.65 1.69
C CYS A 104 -2.17 23.78 2.91
N THR A 105 -3.19 22.90 2.80
CA THR A 105 -3.66 22.05 3.90
C THR A 105 -3.11 20.64 3.79
N TRP A 106 -2.49 20.14 4.86
CA TRP A 106 -1.88 18.83 4.91
C TRP A 106 -2.41 17.99 6.07
N VAL A 107 -2.51 16.70 5.88
CA VAL A 107 -2.68 15.71 6.94
C VAL A 107 -1.35 15.01 7.14
N ASP A 108 -0.78 15.12 8.32
CA ASP A 108 0.50 14.51 8.66
C ASP A 108 0.34 13.46 9.76
N MET A 109 1.29 12.54 9.84
CA MET A 109 1.35 11.48 10.83
C MET A 109 2.68 11.59 11.57
N ASP A 110 2.62 11.85 12.86
CA ASP A 110 3.81 11.76 13.72
C ASP A 110 4.05 10.32 14.20
N VAL A 111 5.13 10.02 14.86
CA VAL A 111 5.54 8.74 15.43
C VAL A 111 5.57 7.59 14.41
N LEU A 112 4.43 7.12 13.90
CA LEU A 112 4.35 5.96 12.99
C LEU A 112 5.07 6.20 11.66
N SER A 113 5.24 7.45 11.25
CA SER A 113 5.93 7.85 10.02
C SER A 113 7.45 8.05 10.20
N LYS A 114 8.00 7.85 11.41
CA LYS A 114 9.43 8.10 11.69
C LYS A 114 10.31 6.86 11.59
N THR A 115 9.72 5.70 11.39
CA THR A 115 10.40 4.41 11.27
C THR A 115 10.24 3.82 9.87
N LEU A 116 10.91 2.71 9.58
CA LEU A 116 10.76 1.94 8.35
C LEU A 116 10.82 2.82 7.07
N CYS A 117 9.80 2.70 6.20
CA CYS A 117 9.69 3.50 4.98
C CYS A 117 9.71 5.02 5.25
N GLY A 118 9.09 5.47 6.34
CA GLY A 118 9.05 6.91 6.65
C GLY A 118 10.40 7.51 7.02
N LYS A 119 11.31 6.70 7.58
CA LYS A 119 12.71 7.13 7.83
C LYS A 119 13.45 7.38 6.52
N SER A 120 13.28 6.51 5.52
CA SER A 120 13.94 6.63 4.21
C SER A 120 13.21 7.62 3.27
N ARG A 121 11.93 7.89 3.52
CA ARG A 121 11.04 8.71 2.68
C ARG A 121 10.27 9.74 3.52
N PRO A 122 10.92 10.81 4.00
CA PRO A 122 10.35 11.69 5.04
C PRO A 122 9.03 12.38 4.70
N ILE A 123 8.77 12.66 3.42
CA ILE A 123 7.54 13.33 2.96
C ILE A 123 6.42 12.36 2.56
N HIS A 124 6.75 11.08 2.41
CA HIS A 124 5.87 10.08 1.82
C HIS A 124 4.53 9.99 2.55
N PHE A 125 4.54 9.76 3.86
CA PHE A 125 3.31 9.53 4.60
C PHE A 125 2.45 10.77 4.79
N ARG A 126 3.04 11.97 4.80
CA ARG A 126 2.28 13.22 4.71
C ARG A 126 1.50 13.29 3.39
N GLY A 127 2.12 12.92 2.26
CA GLY A 127 1.44 12.83 0.97
C GLY A 127 0.34 11.77 0.97
N VAL A 128 0.62 10.58 1.52
CA VAL A 128 -0.36 9.48 1.63
C VAL A 128 -1.55 9.88 2.50
N CYS A 129 -1.32 10.36 3.72
CA CYS A 129 -2.41 10.77 4.63
C CYS A 129 -3.28 11.86 3.99
N THR A 130 -2.65 12.82 3.30
CA THR A 130 -3.38 13.91 2.64
C THR A 130 -4.25 13.40 1.50
N VAL A 131 -3.70 12.62 0.57
CA VAL A 131 -4.50 12.11 -0.57
C VAL A 131 -5.61 11.15 -0.12
N VAL A 132 -5.31 10.27 0.84
CA VAL A 132 -6.32 9.33 1.35
C VAL A 132 -7.44 10.06 2.08
N SER A 133 -7.13 11.07 2.90
CA SER A 133 -8.14 11.92 3.55
C SER A 133 -9.00 12.65 2.52
N LYS A 134 -8.41 13.16 1.43
CA LYS A 134 -9.18 13.76 0.32
C LYS A 134 -10.11 12.74 -0.34
N LEU A 135 -9.62 11.56 -0.66
CA LEU A 135 -10.43 10.48 -1.25
C LEU A 135 -11.58 10.07 -0.32
N PHE A 136 -11.33 9.96 1.00
CA PHE A 136 -12.37 9.68 1.98
C PHE A 136 -13.46 10.77 2.01
N ASN A 137 -13.07 12.05 1.95
CA ASN A 137 -14.02 13.16 1.88
C ASN A 137 -14.73 13.31 0.52
N ILE A 138 -14.16 12.78 -0.56
CA ILE A 138 -14.76 12.81 -1.91
C ILE A 138 -15.80 11.69 -2.04
N VAL A 139 -15.40 10.46 -1.68
CA VAL A 139 -16.19 9.25 -1.88
C VAL A 139 -17.10 8.94 -0.70
N THR A 140 -16.75 9.38 0.50
CA THR A 140 -17.46 9.03 1.76
C THR A 140 -17.78 7.54 1.85
N PRO A 141 -16.77 6.64 1.75
CA PRO A 141 -17.01 5.20 1.68
C PRO A 141 -17.39 4.62 3.04
N ASP A 142 -18.13 3.49 3.05
CA ASP A 142 -18.35 2.69 4.27
C ASP A 142 -17.07 1.88 4.61
N ARG A 143 -16.37 1.40 3.56
CA ARG A 143 -15.15 0.60 3.68
C ARG A 143 -14.10 1.07 2.69
N ALA A 144 -12.83 1.06 3.13
CA ALA A 144 -11.71 1.31 2.24
C ALA A 144 -10.66 0.18 2.36
N TYR A 145 -10.11 -0.27 1.23
CA TYR A 145 -9.32 -1.48 1.10
C TYR A 145 -7.86 -1.16 0.80
N PHE A 146 -6.97 -1.75 1.59
CA PHE A 146 -5.52 -1.54 1.49
C PHE A 146 -4.76 -2.86 1.61
N GLY A 147 -3.66 -3.01 0.86
CA GLY A 147 -2.84 -4.21 0.89
C GLY A 147 -1.91 -4.26 2.11
N GLN A 148 -1.81 -5.43 2.76
CA GLN A 148 -0.83 -5.70 3.83
C GLN A 148 0.62 -5.66 3.35
N LYS A 149 0.87 -5.68 2.04
CA LYS A 149 2.21 -5.48 1.50
C LYS A 149 2.78 -4.12 1.93
N ASP A 150 1.96 -3.09 1.96
CA ASP A 150 2.31 -1.75 2.43
C ASP A 150 1.86 -1.59 3.89
N ALA A 151 2.35 -2.50 4.77
CA ALA A 151 1.86 -2.67 6.13
C ALA A 151 1.97 -1.41 7.00
N GLN A 152 3.07 -0.64 6.88
CA GLN A 152 3.20 0.62 7.58
C GLN A 152 2.15 1.64 7.11
N GLN A 153 1.87 1.70 5.82
CA GLN A 153 0.80 2.54 5.27
C GLN A 153 -0.56 2.14 5.83
N LEU A 154 -0.87 0.84 5.86
CA LEU A 154 -2.11 0.33 6.42
C LEU A 154 -2.27 0.70 7.91
N ALA A 155 -1.22 0.57 8.71
CA ALA A 155 -1.22 0.96 10.13
C ALA A 155 -1.41 2.47 10.31
N ILE A 156 -0.75 3.29 9.49
CA ILE A 156 -0.87 4.75 9.50
C ILE A 156 -2.30 5.17 9.13
N ILE A 157 -2.91 4.57 8.10
CA ILE A 157 -4.28 4.90 7.69
C ILE A 157 -5.28 4.49 8.76
N ARG A 158 -5.15 3.32 9.38
CA ARG A 158 -5.98 2.92 10.51
C ARG A 158 -5.86 3.89 11.69
N ARG A 159 -4.64 4.33 11.99
CA ARG A 159 -4.38 5.32 13.04
C ARG A 159 -5.02 6.67 12.69
N MET A 160 -4.88 7.14 11.47
CA MET A 160 -5.48 8.38 10.99
C MET A 160 -7.01 8.36 11.09
N VAL A 161 -7.64 7.27 10.65
CA VAL A 161 -9.10 7.10 10.74
C VAL A 161 -9.59 7.13 12.18
N ARG A 162 -8.90 6.42 13.08
CA ARG A 162 -9.21 6.41 14.52
C ARG A 162 -9.03 7.79 15.14
N ASP A 163 -7.89 8.42 14.93
CA ASP A 163 -7.52 9.67 15.61
C ASP A 163 -8.32 10.88 15.10
N LEU A 164 -8.77 10.84 13.83
CA LEU A 164 -9.64 11.87 13.24
C LEU A 164 -11.13 11.52 13.30
N ASN A 165 -11.51 10.44 14.00
CA ASN A 165 -12.89 9.98 14.17
C ASN A 165 -13.63 9.84 12.82
N MET A 166 -12.96 9.35 11.79
CA MET A 166 -13.58 9.09 10.49
C MET A 166 -14.44 7.84 10.57
N ASP A 167 -15.70 7.93 10.11
CA ASP A 167 -16.65 6.81 10.10
C ASP A 167 -16.44 5.93 8.86
N ILE A 168 -15.32 5.21 8.86
CA ILE A 168 -14.88 4.35 7.74
C ILE A 168 -14.20 3.10 8.30
N GLU A 169 -14.61 1.92 7.85
CA GLU A 169 -13.92 0.67 8.14
C GLU A 169 -12.70 0.49 7.22
N ILE A 170 -11.52 0.28 7.78
CA ILE A 170 -10.29 0.02 7.02
C ILE A 170 -10.01 -1.49 6.95
N VAL A 171 -10.18 -2.05 5.77
CA VAL A 171 -9.98 -3.47 5.49
C VAL A 171 -8.58 -3.72 4.95
N GLY A 172 -7.78 -4.47 5.71
CA GLY A 172 -6.46 -4.95 5.26
C GLY A 172 -6.62 -6.24 4.45
N CYS A 173 -6.00 -6.30 3.27
CA CYS A 173 -6.04 -7.49 2.42
C CYS A 173 -4.66 -8.17 2.34
N PRO A 174 -4.59 -9.50 2.32
CA PRO A 174 -3.33 -10.24 2.32
C PRO A 174 -2.42 -9.91 1.13
N ILE A 175 -1.12 -10.17 1.31
CA ILE A 175 -0.13 -10.02 0.24
C ILE A 175 -0.39 -11.05 -0.86
N VAL A 176 -0.58 -10.59 -2.08
CA VAL A 176 -0.60 -11.44 -3.27
C VAL A 176 0.83 -11.61 -3.78
N ARG A 177 1.20 -12.86 -4.07
CA ARG A 177 2.54 -13.21 -4.55
C ARG A 177 2.47 -13.81 -5.95
N GLU A 178 3.56 -13.71 -6.67
CA GLU A 178 3.79 -14.48 -7.90
C GLU A 178 4.02 -15.95 -7.56
N GLU A 179 3.95 -16.86 -8.55
CA GLU A 179 4.11 -18.30 -8.34
C GLU A 179 5.44 -18.67 -7.66
N ASP A 180 6.48 -17.90 -7.90
CA ASP A 180 7.81 -18.07 -7.28
C ASP A 180 7.96 -17.39 -5.92
N GLY A 181 6.89 -16.79 -5.40
CA GLY A 181 6.81 -16.20 -4.07
C GLY A 181 7.09 -14.70 -3.98
N LEU A 182 7.58 -14.04 -5.05
CA LEU A 182 7.80 -12.60 -5.03
C LEU A 182 6.48 -11.84 -4.81
N ALA A 183 6.46 -10.88 -3.88
CA ALA A 183 5.30 -10.03 -3.66
C ALA A 183 4.97 -9.21 -4.92
N LYS A 184 3.70 -9.23 -5.36
CA LYS A 184 3.23 -8.45 -6.52
C LYS A 184 3.43 -6.95 -6.28
N SER A 185 4.05 -6.29 -7.26
CA SER A 185 4.30 -4.85 -7.24
C SER A 185 4.42 -4.32 -8.67
N SER A 186 3.88 -3.12 -8.91
CA SER A 186 4.08 -2.41 -10.19
C SER A 186 5.58 -2.17 -10.46
N ARG A 187 6.40 -2.04 -9.42
CA ARG A 187 7.86 -1.88 -9.54
C ARG A 187 8.61 -3.14 -9.99
N ASN A 188 7.97 -4.32 -9.97
CA ASN A 188 8.58 -5.54 -10.50
C ASN A 188 8.87 -5.41 -12.00
N THR A 189 8.15 -4.56 -12.73
CA THR A 189 8.37 -4.30 -14.16
C THR A 189 9.66 -3.53 -14.47
N TYR A 190 10.31 -2.93 -13.46
CA TYR A 190 11.59 -2.26 -13.61
C TYR A 190 12.77 -3.23 -13.68
N LEU A 191 12.57 -4.47 -13.17
CA LEU A 191 13.63 -5.46 -13.04
C LEU A 191 13.93 -6.10 -14.40
N ASN A 192 15.20 -6.15 -14.76
CA ASN A 192 15.66 -7.02 -15.85
C ASN A 192 15.65 -8.49 -15.39
N GLU A 193 15.96 -9.43 -16.28
CA GLU A 193 15.87 -10.87 -15.99
C GLU A 193 16.78 -11.32 -14.82
N GLU A 194 17.97 -10.75 -14.70
CA GLU A 194 18.90 -11.05 -13.61
C GLU A 194 18.41 -10.46 -12.29
N GLU A 195 18.01 -9.19 -12.30
CA GLU A 195 17.42 -8.51 -11.16
C GLU A 195 16.13 -9.19 -10.71
N ARG A 196 15.29 -9.67 -11.65
CA ARG A 196 14.04 -10.38 -11.32
C ARG A 196 14.32 -11.70 -10.58
N LYS A 197 15.38 -12.43 -10.95
CA LYS A 197 15.82 -13.64 -10.25
C LYS A 197 16.39 -13.29 -8.87
N ALA A 198 17.22 -12.27 -8.78
CA ALA A 198 17.79 -11.78 -7.53
C ALA A 198 16.72 -11.30 -6.55
N ALA A 199 15.61 -10.70 -7.02
CA ALA A 199 14.52 -10.21 -6.21
C ALA A 199 13.83 -11.31 -5.37
N LEU A 200 13.94 -12.58 -5.77
CA LEU A 200 13.41 -13.71 -4.98
C LEU A 200 14.06 -13.85 -3.60
N ILE A 201 15.21 -13.19 -3.37
CA ILE A 201 15.84 -13.20 -2.06
C ILE A 201 14.93 -12.58 -0.99
N LEU A 202 14.04 -11.61 -1.37
CA LEU A 202 13.12 -11.00 -0.45
C LEU A 202 12.11 -12.03 0.10
N SER A 203 11.41 -12.74 -0.77
CA SER A 203 10.46 -13.76 -0.33
C SER A 203 11.13 -14.89 0.46
N LYS A 204 12.33 -15.32 0.05
CA LYS A 204 13.13 -16.32 0.79
C LYS A 204 13.46 -15.84 2.21
N ALA A 205 13.82 -14.55 2.38
CA ALA A 205 14.12 -13.97 3.68
C ALA A 205 12.85 -13.78 4.53
N VAL A 206 11.69 -13.47 3.92
CA VAL A 206 10.40 -13.42 4.61
C VAL A 206 10.02 -14.80 5.14
N PHE A 207 10.05 -15.82 4.28
CA PHE A 207 9.67 -17.18 4.68
C PHE A 207 10.62 -17.79 5.71
N LEU A 208 11.93 -17.48 5.62
CA LEU A 208 12.90 -17.86 6.66
C LEU A 208 12.51 -17.28 8.03
N GLY A 209 12.30 -15.96 8.10
CA GLY A 209 11.93 -15.31 9.35
C GLY A 209 10.59 -15.77 9.90
N LYS A 210 9.59 -15.95 9.03
CA LYS A 210 8.29 -16.49 9.40
C LYS A 210 8.41 -17.90 10.00
N LYS A 211 9.16 -18.78 9.34
CA LYS A 211 9.40 -20.13 9.84
C LYS A 211 10.10 -20.15 11.21
N MET A 212 11.11 -19.28 11.42
CA MET A 212 11.77 -19.18 12.72
C MET A 212 10.78 -18.85 13.84
N VAL A 213 9.87 -17.89 13.60
CA VAL A 213 8.84 -17.52 14.58
C VAL A 213 7.83 -18.67 14.80
N GLU A 214 7.40 -19.34 13.73
CA GLU A 214 6.53 -20.52 13.81
C GLU A 214 7.19 -21.68 14.56
N ASP A 215 8.51 -21.83 14.48
CA ASP A 215 9.32 -22.82 15.21
C ASP A 215 9.61 -22.39 16.67
N GLY A 216 9.12 -21.21 17.11
CA GLY A 216 9.21 -20.74 18.50
C GLY A 216 10.29 -19.71 18.79
N GLU A 217 10.98 -19.16 17.77
CA GLU A 217 11.94 -18.06 18.00
C GLU A 217 11.18 -16.76 18.33
N THR A 218 11.51 -16.16 19.46
CA THR A 218 10.91 -14.91 19.94
C THR A 218 11.87 -13.72 19.91
N SER A 219 13.18 -13.95 19.70
CA SER A 219 14.16 -12.88 19.63
C SER A 219 14.04 -12.11 18.32
N ALA A 220 13.64 -10.85 18.38
CA ALA A 220 13.62 -9.96 17.21
C ALA A 220 15.03 -9.81 16.61
N ALA A 221 16.08 -9.76 17.43
CA ALA A 221 17.45 -9.66 16.96
C ALA A 221 17.86 -10.91 16.16
N ALA A 222 17.56 -12.13 16.65
CA ALA A 222 17.88 -13.39 15.97
C ALA A 222 17.18 -13.49 14.60
N VAL A 223 15.87 -13.16 14.54
CA VAL A 223 15.10 -13.16 13.29
C VAL A 223 15.63 -12.13 12.30
N LYS A 224 15.98 -10.92 12.75
CA LYS A 224 16.58 -9.87 11.92
C LYS A 224 17.93 -10.32 11.35
N GLU A 225 18.82 -10.82 12.19
CA GLU A 225 20.17 -11.26 11.77
C GLU A 225 20.11 -12.38 10.73
N ALA A 226 19.28 -13.39 10.94
CA ALA A 226 19.08 -14.49 9.99
C ALA A 226 18.58 -13.97 8.62
N ARG A 227 17.65 -13.02 8.61
CA ARG A 227 17.13 -12.41 7.39
C ARG A 227 18.16 -11.54 6.70
N ILE A 228 18.93 -10.73 7.44
CA ILE A 228 20.03 -9.90 6.91
C ILE A 228 21.05 -10.81 6.23
N LYS A 229 21.54 -11.83 6.92
CA LYS A 229 22.48 -12.81 6.36
C LYS A 229 21.94 -13.48 5.09
N LYS A 230 20.63 -13.80 5.08
CA LYS A 230 19.98 -14.37 3.90
C LYS A 230 19.95 -13.39 2.74
N ILE A 231 19.62 -12.12 2.97
CA ILE A 231 19.60 -11.10 1.91
C ILE A 231 21.00 -10.82 1.38
N GLU A 232 21.98 -10.70 2.25
CA GLU A 232 23.40 -10.45 1.88
C GLU A 232 24.05 -11.60 1.09
N SER A 233 23.44 -12.79 1.05
CA SER A 233 23.87 -13.86 0.16
C SER A 233 23.55 -13.60 -1.32
N GLU A 234 22.79 -12.53 -1.63
CA GLU A 234 22.50 -12.09 -2.98
C GLU A 234 23.31 -10.82 -3.31
N PRO A 235 24.32 -10.90 -4.20
CA PRO A 235 25.21 -9.76 -4.48
C PRO A 235 24.54 -8.51 -5.03
N MET A 236 23.38 -8.65 -5.68
CA MET A 236 22.62 -7.53 -6.23
C MET A 236 21.71 -6.85 -5.19
N ALA A 237 21.61 -7.43 -3.98
CA ALA A 237 20.74 -6.90 -2.93
C ALA A 237 21.47 -5.87 -2.05
N LYS A 238 20.85 -4.71 -1.87
CA LYS A 238 21.29 -3.69 -0.90
C LYS A 238 20.15 -3.40 0.08
N ILE A 239 20.37 -3.72 1.35
CA ILE A 239 19.38 -3.50 2.40
C ILE A 239 19.20 -2.00 2.66
N ASP A 240 17.93 -1.54 2.67
CA ASP A 240 17.54 -0.24 3.22
C ASP A 240 17.19 -0.41 4.70
N TYR A 241 16.31 -1.35 5.03
CA TYR A 241 16.07 -1.78 6.41
C TYR A 241 15.58 -3.24 6.50
N VAL A 242 15.83 -3.88 7.63
CA VAL A 242 15.22 -5.13 8.09
C VAL A 242 14.87 -4.92 9.56
N GLU A 243 13.57 -4.87 9.89
CA GLU A 243 13.11 -4.50 11.22
C GLU A 243 11.96 -5.39 11.70
N ALA A 244 11.88 -5.53 13.04
CA ALA A 244 10.70 -6.03 13.74
C ALA A 244 10.16 -4.89 14.60
N VAL A 245 8.89 -4.55 14.40
CA VAL A 245 8.24 -3.43 15.07
C VAL A 245 6.89 -3.85 15.64
N ASP A 246 6.47 -3.22 16.71
CA ASP A 246 5.11 -3.35 17.23
C ASP A 246 4.09 -2.95 16.15
N GLY A 247 3.08 -3.78 15.94
CA GLY A 247 2.10 -3.65 14.85
C GLY A 247 1.20 -2.42 14.96
N LEU A 248 1.13 -1.77 16.13
CA LEU A 248 0.28 -0.61 16.38
C LEU A 248 1.05 0.70 16.45
N SER A 249 2.23 0.68 17.07
CA SER A 249 3.06 1.88 17.29
C SER A 249 4.15 2.06 16.23
N MET A 250 4.46 1.02 15.45
CA MET A 250 5.58 0.97 14.51
C MET A 250 6.95 1.22 15.18
N GLN A 251 7.06 1.05 16.50
CA GLN A 251 8.32 1.17 17.22
C GLN A 251 9.06 -0.18 17.26
N PRO A 252 10.39 -0.18 17.20
CA PRO A 252 11.18 -1.41 17.29
C PRO A 252 10.86 -2.22 18.54
N VAL A 253 10.87 -3.56 18.42
CA VAL A 253 10.68 -4.48 19.53
C VAL A 253 11.91 -5.37 19.71
N GLU A 254 12.17 -5.80 20.94
CA GLU A 254 13.22 -6.77 21.26
C GLU A 254 12.68 -8.21 21.19
N GLU A 255 11.41 -8.38 21.50
CA GLU A 255 10.73 -9.67 21.51
C GLU A 255 9.53 -9.69 20.57
N ILE A 256 9.39 -10.76 19.80
CA ILE A 256 8.27 -10.95 18.87
C ILE A 256 7.09 -11.53 19.66
N LYS A 257 6.22 -10.62 20.12
CA LYS A 257 4.91 -10.91 20.73
C LYS A 257 3.83 -10.18 19.95
N ALA A 258 2.79 -10.91 19.55
CA ALA A 258 1.70 -10.34 18.75
C ALA A 258 1.06 -9.08 19.38
N PRO A 259 0.72 -8.05 18.59
CA PRO A 259 0.93 -7.95 17.15
C PRO A 259 2.31 -7.35 16.78
N VAL A 260 3.08 -8.07 15.98
CA VAL A 260 4.40 -7.60 15.49
C VAL A 260 4.46 -7.65 13.98
N LEU A 261 4.93 -6.57 13.38
CA LEU A 261 5.27 -6.48 11.96
C LEU A 261 6.77 -6.73 11.77
N VAL A 262 7.12 -7.74 10.98
CA VAL A 262 8.50 -8.04 10.60
C VAL A 262 8.69 -7.67 9.14
N ALA A 263 9.26 -6.50 8.90
CA ALA A 263 9.30 -5.85 7.59
C ALA A 263 10.73 -5.64 7.07
N MET A 264 10.84 -5.47 5.76
CA MET A 264 12.09 -5.09 5.09
C MET A 264 11.85 -4.23 3.86
N ALA A 265 12.87 -3.46 3.52
CA ALA A 265 13.03 -2.84 2.21
C ALA A 265 14.43 -3.13 1.70
N VAL A 266 14.51 -3.53 0.44
CA VAL A 266 15.76 -3.96 -0.20
C VAL A 266 15.79 -3.39 -1.61
N TYR A 267 16.93 -2.82 -2.00
CA TYR A 267 17.18 -2.46 -3.38
C TYR A 267 17.74 -3.67 -4.11
N ILE A 268 17.17 -3.97 -5.27
CA ILE A 268 17.76 -4.86 -6.28
C ILE A 268 18.14 -3.97 -7.46
N GLY A 269 19.44 -3.82 -7.70
CA GLY A 269 19.91 -2.77 -8.59
C GLY A 269 19.44 -1.39 -8.11
N LYS A 270 18.63 -0.71 -8.92
CA LYS A 270 18.03 0.59 -8.57
C LYS A 270 16.61 0.48 -8.01
N THR A 271 15.99 -0.69 -8.11
CA THR A 271 14.57 -0.88 -7.75
C THR A 271 14.44 -1.20 -6.27
N ARG A 272 13.72 -0.34 -5.54
CA ARG A 272 13.40 -0.55 -4.13
C ARG A 272 12.14 -1.41 -4.01
N LEU A 273 12.28 -2.58 -3.40
CA LEU A 273 11.22 -3.53 -3.13
C LEU A 273 10.99 -3.67 -1.62
N ILE A 274 9.75 -3.93 -1.24
CA ILE A 274 9.37 -4.18 0.16
C ILE A 274 8.65 -5.50 0.29
N ASP A 275 8.82 -6.14 1.44
CA ASP A 275 8.08 -7.34 1.81
C ASP A 275 8.01 -7.46 3.34
N ASN A 276 7.03 -8.21 3.85
CA ASN A 276 6.82 -8.37 5.28
C ASN A 276 6.01 -9.63 5.62
N PHE A 277 5.92 -9.92 6.92
CA PHE A 277 4.89 -10.75 7.51
C PHE A 277 4.46 -10.16 8.85
N ILE A 278 3.25 -10.52 9.28
CA ILE A 278 2.66 -10.09 10.56
C ILE A 278 2.53 -11.32 11.45
N VAL A 279 2.88 -11.15 12.72
CA VAL A 279 2.60 -12.09 13.81
C VAL A 279 1.39 -11.54 14.55
N GLU A 280 0.27 -12.27 14.50
CA GLU A 280 -1.03 -11.87 15.08
C GLU A 280 -1.23 -12.50 16.47
#